data_e0a482aa792fed53111068284ea39794
#
_entry.id   e0a482aa792fed53111068284ea39794
#
_cell.length_a   1.000
_cell.length_b   1.000
_cell.length_c   1.000
_cell.angle_alpha   90.00
_cell.angle_beta   90.00
_cell.angle_gamma   90.00
#
_symmetry.space_group_name_H-M   'P 1'
#
loop_
_entity.id
_entity.type
_entity.pdbx_description
1 polymer ?
#
loop_
_entity_poly.entity_id
_entity_poly.type
_entity_poly.pdbx_seq_one_letter_code
_entity_poly.pdbx_strand_id
1 'polypeptide(L)'
;MKIIVAIAFYFLYWGVCFLGTGTDKKNLMGLRSYPEEVQNRVRSDHQLGKAVPKRKSTAAVWLSNLLLFTVVFFALGLALRGVLGLNNYLSAFWYFLAFGEGLGLFDLLVIDLLWWRSTKRIRFSFLPEKKYYQNPKKHIESFWRGIPLFAAAAALAALIVTVL
;
A
#
# COMPACT_ATOMS: atom_id res chain seq x y z
N MET A 1 -1.23 -17.66 16.49
CA MET A 1 -1.20 -16.24 16.87
C MET A 1 -0.63 -15.34 15.76
N LYS A 2 0.62 -15.55 15.28
CA LYS A 2 1.28 -14.72 14.23
C LYS A 2 0.44 -14.53 12.96
N ILE A 3 -0.13 -15.60 12.42
CA ILE A 3 -0.97 -15.58 11.21
C ILE A 3 -2.28 -14.80 11.43
N ILE A 4 -2.91 -14.97 12.59
CA ILE A 4 -4.17 -14.26 12.91
C ILE A 4 -3.94 -12.74 12.95
N VAL A 5 -2.83 -12.30 13.57
CA VAL A 5 -2.44 -10.89 13.61
C VAL A 5 -2.22 -10.34 12.20
N ALA A 6 -1.52 -11.10 11.33
CA ALA A 6 -1.30 -10.69 9.95
C ALA A 6 -2.61 -10.57 9.16
N ILE A 7 -3.48 -11.56 9.25
CA ILE A 7 -4.78 -11.55 8.57
C ILE A 7 -5.64 -10.38 9.05
N ALA A 8 -5.74 -10.15 10.36
CA ALA A 8 -6.51 -9.03 10.90
C ALA A 8 -5.97 -7.67 10.39
N PHE A 9 -4.64 -7.52 10.34
CA PHE A 9 -4.02 -6.31 9.81
C PHE A 9 -4.28 -6.12 8.31
N TYR A 10 -4.24 -7.19 7.50
CA TYR A 10 -4.50 -7.11 6.07
C TYR A 10 -5.94 -6.68 5.77
N PHE A 11 -6.90 -7.16 6.55
CA PHE A 11 -8.29 -6.69 6.43
C PHE A 11 -8.47 -5.24 6.90
N LEU A 12 -7.75 -4.82 7.94
CA LEU A 12 -7.72 -3.42 8.36
C LEU A 12 -7.15 -2.52 7.25
N TYR A 13 -6.05 -2.95 6.64
CA TYR A 13 -5.42 -2.26 5.51
C TYR A 13 -6.40 -2.13 4.32
N TRP A 14 -7.08 -3.23 3.97
CA TRP A 14 -8.13 -3.18 2.95
C TRP A 14 -9.24 -2.19 3.31
N GLY A 15 -9.67 -2.14 4.57
CA GLY A 15 -10.63 -1.15 5.07
C GLY A 15 -10.16 0.29 4.85
N VAL A 16 -8.88 0.59 5.09
CA VAL A 16 -8.28 1.91 4.81
C VAL A 16 -8.33 2.22 3.30
N CYS A 17 -7.98 1.26 2.44
CA CYS A 17 -8.08 1.40 0.99
C CYS A 17 -9.53 1.65 0.54
N PHE A 18 -10.49 0.93 1.13
CA PHE A 18 -11.91 1.13 0.87
C PHE A 18 -12.38 2.54 1.25
N LEU A 19 -12.02 3.02 2.44
CA LEU A 19 -12.37 4.36 2.91
C LEU A 19 -11.67 5.47 2.11
N GLY A 20 -10.49 5.20 1.56
CA GLY A 20 -9.70 6.10 0.71
C GLY A 20 -10.26 6.29 -0.70
N THR A 21 -11.33 5.59 -1.09
CA THR A 21 -11.95 5.62 -2.42
C THR A 21 -13.44 5.98 -2.35
N GLY A 22 -14.09 6.14 -3.49
CA GLY A 22 -15.55 6.28 -3.59
C GLY A 22 -16.05 7.69 -3.93
N THR A 23 -15.16 8.66 -4.05
CA THR A 23 -15.47 10.01 -4.59
C THR A 23 -14.30 10.47 -5.46
N ASP A 24 -14.56 11.34 -6.44
CA ASP A 24 -13.50 11.87 -7.31
C ASP A 24 -12.38 12.52 -6.52
N LYS A 25 -12.69 13.27 -5.46
CA LYS A 25 -11.69 13.89 -4.58
C LYS A 25 -10.78 12.86 -3.90
N LYS A 26 -11.32 11.76 -3.39
CA LYS A 26 -10.54 10.68 -2.78
C LYS A 26 -9.71 9.95 -3.83
N ASN A 27 -10.31 9.66 -4.98
CA ASN A 27 -9.65 8.98 -6.09
C ASN A 27 -8.47 9.80 -6.66
N LEU A 28 -8.57 11.14 -6.68
CA LEU A 28 -7.45 12.02 -7.06
C LEU A 28 -6.22 11.85 -6.17
N MET A 29 -6.40 11.59 -4.88
CA MET A 29 -5.26 11.38 -3.97
C MET A 29 -4.46 10.11 -4.33
N GLY A 30 -5.15 9.08 -4.85
CA GLY A 30 -4.55 7.83 -5.32
C GLY A 30 -4.23 7.81 -6.82
N LEU A 31 -4.32 8.92 -7.54
CA LEU A 31 -4.23 8.97 -9.01
C LEU A 31 -2.98 8.29 -9.58
N ARG A 32 -1.87 8.27 -8.83
CA ARG A 32 -0.61 7.64 -9.25
C ARG A 32 -0.73 6.12 -9.48
N SER A 33 -1.64 5.44 -8.77
CA SER A 33 -1.88 4.01 -8.89
C SER A 33 -2.74 3.63 -10.10
N TYR A 34 -3.38 4.61 -10.74
CA TYR A 34 -4.24 4.38 -11.89
C TYR A 34 -3.44 4.10 -13.18
N PRO A 35 -4.04 3.39 -14.16
CA PRO A 35 -3.48 3.27 -15.50
C PRO A 35 -3.15 4.64 -16.11
N GLU A 36 -2.10 4.70 -16.94
CA GLU A 36 -1.64 5.97 -17.52
C GLU A 36 -2.71 6.69 -18.34
N GLU A 37 -3.55 5.94 -19.04
CA GLU A 37 -4.66 6.51 -19.80
C GLU A 37 -5.63 7.27 -18.89
N VAL A 38 -5.99 6.69 -17.72
CA VAL A 38 -6.85 7.36 -16.73
C VAL A 38 -6.16 8.60 -16.17
N GLN A 39 -4.87 8.49 -15.83
CA GLN A 39 -4.11 9.64 -15.32
C GLN A 39 -4.09 10.80 -16.32
N ASN A 40 -3.89 10.51 -17.61
CA ASN A 40 -3.85 11.53 -18.66
C ASN A 40 -5.23 12.19 -18.85
N ARG A 41 -6.30 11.39 -18.87
CA ARG A 41 -7.68 11.92 -18.99
C ARG A 41 -8.05 12.81 -17.80
N VAL A 42 -7.70 12.40 -16.57
CA VAL A 42 -7.95 13.21 -15.36
C VAL A 42 -7.17 14.52 -15.41
N ARG A 43 -5.92 14.51 -15.88
CA ARG A 43 -5.08 15.72 -15.98
C ARG A 43 -5.57 16.69 -17.06
N SER A 44 -6.16 16.18 -18.15
CA SER A 44 -6.74 17.01 -19.22
C SER A 44 -8.15 17.49 -18.91
N ASP A 45 -8.81 16.98 -17.87
CA ASP A 45 -10.11 17.45 -17.42
C ASP A 45 -10.01 18.87 -16.84
N HIS A 46 -10.95 19.75 -17.22
CA HIS A 46 -10.89 21.17 -16.87
C HIS A 46 -11.04 21.44 -15.38
N GLN A 47 -11.82 20.62 -14.67
CA GLN A 47 -12.07 20.78 -13.22
C GLN A 47 -11.09 19.93 -12.39
N LEU A 48 -11.02 18.63 -12.67
CA LEU A 48 -10.21 17.70 -11.89
C LEU A 48 -8.71 17.91 -12.12
N GLY A 49 -8.29 18.28 -13.33
CA GLY A 49 -6.89 18.53 -13.65
C GLY A 49 -6.23 19.60 -12.77
N LYS A 50 -7.00 20.64 -12.41
CA LYS A 50 -6.52 21.70 -11.49
C LYS A 50 -6.38 21.22 -10.04
N ALA A 51 -7.14 20.19 -9.65
CA ALA A 51 -7.13 19.61 -8.31
C ALA A 51 -6.14 18.45 -8.14
N VAL A 52 -5.46 18.03 -9.22
CA VAL A 52 -4.47 16.95 -9.17
C VAL A 52 -3.30 17.34 -8.27
N PRO A 53 -2.97 16.53 -7.24
CA PRO A 53 -1.82 16.83 -6.37
C PRO A 53 -0.51 16.89 -7.15
N LYS A 54 0.38 17.79 -6.73
CA LYS A 54 1.74 17.87 -7.31
C LYS A 54 2.45 16.52 -7.22
N ARG A 55 3.10 16.11 -8.29
CA ARG A 55 3.81 14.83 -8.35
C ARG A 55 5.04 14.89 -7.46
N LYS A 56 5.05 14.07 -6.41
CA LYS A 56 6.26 13.86 -5.59
C LYS A 56 7.31 13.08 -6.40
N SER A 57 8.59 13.35 -6.14
CA SER A 57 9.67 12.56 -6.73
C SER A 57 9.58 11.08 -6.30
N THR A 58 10.14 10.19 -7.11
CA THR A 58 10.14 8.75 -6.80
C THR A 58 10.88 8.47 -5.50
N ALA A 59 12.01 9.16 -5.27
CA ALA A 59 12.77 9.06 -4.02
C ALA A 59 11.96 9.50 -2.80
N ALA A 60 11.25 10.64 -2.88
CA ALA A 60 10.43 11.12 -1.78
C ALA A 60 9.27 10.17 -1.45
N VAL A 61 8.67 9.53 -2.47
CA VAL A 61 7.62 8.52 -2.24
C VAL A 61 8.20 7.27 -1.61
N TRP A 62 9.35 6.80 -2.11
CA TRP A 62 10.02 5.62 -1.55
C TRP A 62 10.41 5.83 -0.08
N LEU A 63 11.02 6.97 0.23
CA LEU A 63 11.44 7.31 1.58
C LEU A 63 10.24 7.47 2.53
N SER A 64 9.15 8.13 2.08
CA SER A 64 7.93 8.25 2.91
C SER A 64 7.30 6.89 3.21
N ASN A 65 7.29 5.98 2.24
CA ASN A 65 6.76 4.64 2.45
C ASN A 65 7.69 3.80 3.35
N LEU A 66 9.01 3.91 3.18
CA LEU A 66 9.97 3.26 4.05
C LEU A 66 9.77 3.68 5.51
N LEU A 67 9.67 4.98 5.76
CA LEU A 67 9.42 5.51 7.11
C LEU A 67 8.08 5.01 7.66
N LEU A 68 7.01 5.08 6.85
CA LEU A 68 5.69 4.62 7.25
C LEU A 68 5.70 3.15 7.68
N PHE A 69 6.22 2.26 6.83
CA PHE A 69 6.23 0.82 7.14
C PHE A 69 7.20 0.48 8.27
N THR A 70 8.33 1.18 8.40
CA THR A 70 9.21 1.01 9.56
C THR A 70 8.48 1.35 10.86
N VAL A 71 7.74 2.47 10.90
CA VAL A 71 6.95 2.87 12.08
C VAL A 71 5.83 1.87 12.36
N VAL A 72 5.13 1.40 11.33
CA VAL A 72 4.05 0.40 11.48
C VAL A 72 4.61 -0.92 12.04
N PHE A 73 5.70 -1.43 11.48
CA PHE A 73 6.33 -2.67 11.95
C PHE A 73 6.90 -2.52 13.36
N PHE A 74 7.50 -1.38 13.65
CA PHE A 74 7.97 -1.05 14.99
C PHE A 74 6.83 -1.04 16.02
N ALA A 75 5.75 -0.32 15.73
CA ALA A 75 4.58 -0.25 16.62
C ALA A 75 3.95 -1.63 16.85
N LEU A 76 3.80 -2.43 15.77
CA LEU A 76 3.33 -3.80 15.84
C LEU A 76 4.27 -4.68 16.68
N GLY A 77 5.58 -4.53 16.48
CA GLY A 77 6.61 -5.25 17.23
C GLY A 77 6.57 -4.94 18.71
N LEU A 78 6.49 -3.66 19.09
CA LEU A 78 6.38 -3.25 20.49
C LEU A 78 5.11 -3.79 21.15
N ALA A 79 3.96 -3.60 20.49
CA ALA A 79 2.66 -4.00 21.03
C ALA A 79 2.54 -5.52 21.24
N LEU A 80 3.20 -6.31 20.41
CA LEU A 80 3.00 -7.75 20.34
C LEU A 80 4.29 -8.57 20.56
N ARG A 81 5.38 -7.94 21.02
CA ARG A 81 6.71 -8.60 21.19
C ARG A 81 6.63 -9.95 21.90
N GLY A 82 5.98 -9.96 23.08
CA GLY A 82 5.81 -11.19 23.87
C GLY A 82 4.96 -12.25 23.19
N VAL A 83 3.89 -11.82 22.49
CA VAL A 83 2.95 -12.71 21.79
C VAL A 83 3.57 -13.28 20.51
N LEU A 84 4.38 -12.48 19.81
CA LEU A 84 5.02 -12.85 18.56
C LEU A 84 6.37 -13.57 18.75
N GLY A 85 6.93 -13.56 19.96
CA GLY A 85 8.23 -14.15 20.25
C GLY A 85 9.39 -13.48 19.51
N LEU A 86 9.36 -12.13 19.42
CA LEU A 86 10.37 -11.32 18.73
C LEU A 86 11.55 -11.02 19.68
N ASN A 87 12.24 -12.07 20.13
CA ASN A 87 13.27 -11.98 21.20
C ASN A 87 14.67 -11.62 20.68
N ASN A 88 14.92 -11.71 19.38
CA ASN A 88 16.18 -11.37 18.75
C ASN A 88 15.97 -10.80 17.35
N TYR A 89 17.02 -10.16 16.80
CA TYR A 89 16.99 -9.50 15.51
C TYR A 89 16.48 -10.41 14.37
N LEU A 90 17.01 -11.62 14.26
CA LEU A 90 16.64 -12.52 13.16
C LEU A 90 15.17 -12.95 13.22
N SER A 91 14.65 -13.24 14.42
CA SER A 91 13.24 -13.59 14.57
C SER A 91 12.31 -12.42 14.23
N ALA A 92 12.69 -11.20 14.62
CA ALA A 92 11.95 -9.98 14.31
C ALA A 92 12.05 -9.67 12.80
N PHE A 93 13.24 -9.71 12.21
CA PHE A 93 13.45 -9.47 10.79
C PHE A 93 12.62 -10.40 9.90
N TRP A 94 12.73 -11.71 10.10
CA TRP A 94 11.98 -12.67 9.29
C TRP A 94 10.47 -12.56 9.47
N TYR A 95 10.02 -12.22 10.68
CA TYR A 95 8.58 -11.97 10.91
C TYR A 95 8.11 -10.74 10.14
N PHE A 96 8.80 -9.61 10.27
CA PHE A 96 8.41 -8.37 9.58
C PHE A 96 8.56 -8.49 8.06
N LEU A 97 9.57 -9.19 7.58
CA LEU A 97 9.73 -9.47 6.15
C LEU A 97 8.55 -10.29 5.61
N ALA A 98 8.25 -11.43 6.23
CA ALA A 98 7.13 -12.27 5.82
C ALA A 98 5.78 -11.54 5.94
N PHE A 99 5.62 -10.70 6.97
CA PHE A 99 4.44 -9.87 7.16
C PHE A 99 4.30 -8.81 6.07
N GLY A 100 5.39 -8.11 5.73
CA GLY A 100 5.39 -7.06 4.69
C GLY A 100 5.19 -7.63 3.29
N GLU A 101 5.92 -8.71 2.94
CA GLU A 101 5.75 -9.37 1.63
C GLU A 101 4.36 -10.00 1.50
N GLY A 102 3.84 -10.59 2.57
CA GLY A 102 2.47 -11.10 2.62
C GLY A 102 1.43 -9.99 2.43
N LEU A 103 1.65 -8.80 3.05
CA LEU A 103 0.80 -7.63 2.83
C LEU A 103 0.87 -7.16 1.37
N GLY A 104 2.07 -7.09 0.77
CA GLY A 104 2.24 -6.73 -0.64
C GLY A 104 1.55 -7.70 -1.58
N LEU A 105 1.64 -9.00 -1.30
CA LEU A 105 0.95 -10.05 -2.08
C LEU A 105 -0.58 -9.95 -1.93
N PHE A 106 -1.08 -9.71 -0.70
CA PHE A 106 -2.50 -9.48 -0.44
C PHE A 106 -3.00 -8.22 -1.16
N ASP A 107 -2.23 -7.13 -1.12
CA ASP A 107 -2.54 -5.89 -1.83
C ASP A 107 -2.67 -6.15 -3.34
N LEU A 108 -1.66 -6.78 -3.94
CA LEU A 108 -1.70 -7.11 -5.37
C LEU A 108 -2.88 -8.01 -5.73
N LEU A 109 -3.02 -9.19 -5.07
CA LEU A 109 -3.98 -10.20 -5.50
C LEU A 109 -5.42 -9.83 -5.12
N VAL A 110 -5.65 -9.43 -3.86
CA VAL A 110 -7.00 -9.22 -3.33
C VAL A 110 -7.47 -7.79 -3.58
N ILE A 111 -6.64 -6.80 -3.25
CA ILE A 111 -7.05 -5.40 -3.36
C ILE A 111 -6.98 -4.95 -4.82
N ASP A 112 -5.83 -5.08 -5.47
CA ASP A 112 -5.61 -4.52 -6.80
C ASP A 112 -6.25 -5.33 -7.93
N LEU A 113 -6.02 -6.64 -7.98
CA LEU A 113 -6.49 -7.46 -9.09
C LEU A 113 -7.94 -7.91 -8.95
N LEU A 114 -8.43 -8.19 -7.75
CA LEU A 114 -9.81 -8.63 -7.54
C LEU A 114 -10.74 -7.45 -7.25
N TRP A 115 -10.54 -6.74 -6.15
CA TRP A 115 -11.46 -5.71 -5.69
C TRP A 115 -11.39 -4.43 -6.52
N TRP A 116 -10.20 -3.86 -6.71
CA TRP A 116 -10.00 -2.57 -7.37
C TRP A 116 -10.52 -2.60 -8.82
N ARG A 117 -10.15 -3.62 -9.58
CA ARG A 117 -10.61 -3.76 -10.99
C ARG A 117 -12.10 -4.06 -11.14
N SER A 118 -12.77 -4.56 -10.11
CA SER A 118 -14.20 -4.90 -10.16
C SER A 118 -15.10 -3.79 -9.60
N THR A 119 -14.63 -3.01 -8.63
CA THR A 119 -15.44 -2.01 -7.94
C THR A 119 -15.73 -0.77 -8.82
N LYS A 120 -16.89 -0.15 -8.60
CA LYS A 120 -17.21 1.17 -9.17
C LYS A 120 -16.59 2.33 -8.38
N ARG A 121 -16.17 2.08 -7.12
CA ARG A 121 -15.70 3.13 -6.19
C ARG A 121 -14.47 3.88 -6.67
N ILE A 122 -13.60 3.22 -7.43
CA ILE A 122 -12.36 3.83 -7.95
C ILE A 122 -12.58 4.63 -9.24
N ARG A 123 -13.75 4.56 -9.86
CA ARG A 123 -14.00 5.22 -11.14
C ARG A 123 -14.34 6.67 -10.91
N PHE A 124 -13.79 7.52 -11.77
CA PHE A 124 -14.15 8.94 -11.80
C PHE A 124 -15.55 9.12 -12.42
N SER A 125 -16.31 10.10 -11.94
CA SER A 125 -17.67 10.34 -12.39
C SER A 125 -17.76 10.66 -13.90
N PHE A 126 -16.76 11.35 -14.44
CA PHE A 126 -16.68 11.69 -15.88
C PHE A 126 -16.13 10.54 -16.75
N LEU A 127 -15.57 9.48 -16.13
CA LEU A 127 -14.96 8.34 -16.83
C LEU A 127 -15.45 7.01 -16.19
N PRO A 128 -16.75 6.67 -16.32
CA PRO A 128 -17.34 5.53 -15.59
C PRO A 128 -17.03 4.15 -16.18
N GLU A 129 -16.49 4.07 -17.40
CA GLU A 129 -16.32 2.80 -18.10
C GLU A 129 -15.20 1.95 -17.49
N LYS A 130 -15.55 0.71 -17.15
CA LYS A 130 -14.66 -0.28 -16.54
C LYS A 130 -13.37 -0.53 -17.33
N LYS A 131 -13.46 -0.48 -18.66
CA LYS A 131 -12.33 -0.82 -19.56
C LYS A 131 -11.04 -0.02 -19.29
N TYR A 132 -11.17 1.25 -18.90
CA TYR A 132 -10.01 2.12 -18.63
C TYR A 132 -9.23 1.74 -17.37
N TYR A 133 -9.85 0.98 -16.47
CA TYR A 133 -9.29 0.59 -15.17
C TYR A 133 -8.77 -0.84 -15.13
N GLN A 134 -8.72 -1.55 -16.28
CA GLN A 134 -8.40 -2.98 -16.29
C GLN A 134 -6.91 -3.29 -16.44
N ASN A 135 -6.07 -2.33 -16.79
CA ASN A 135 -4.65 -2.55 -16.98
C ASN A 135 -3.92 -2.71 -15.62
N PRO A 136 -3.39 -3.90 -15.29
CA PRO A 136 -2.76 -4.17 -14.00
C PRO A 136 -1.31 -3.68 -13.91
N LYS A 137 -0.74 -3.14 -14.99
CA LYS A 137 0.70 -2.83 -15.09
C LYS A 137 1.22 -2.03 -13.90
N LYS A 138 0.50 -0.96 -13.50
CA LYS A 138 0.92 -0.09 -12.38
C LYS A 138 0.92 -0.82 -11.04
N HIS A 139 -0.02 -1.69 -10.81
CA HIS A 139 -0.12 -2.49 -9.59
C HIS A 139 1.02 -3.52 -9.51
N ILE A 140 1.29 -4.23 -10.62
CA ILE A 140 2.40 -5.18 -10.72
C ILE A 140 3.75 -4.47 -10.53
N GLU A 141 3.96 -3.32 -11.18
CA GLU A 141 5.17 -2.49 -10.99
C GLU A 141 5.31 -2.01 -9.53
N SER A 142 4.20 -1.68 -8.86
CA SER A 142 4.18 -1.28 -7.46
C SER A 142 4.58 -2.42 -6.54
N PHE A 143 4.08 -3.62 -6.79
CA PHE A 143 4.44 -4.84 -6.05
C PHE A 143 5.96 -5.10 -6.12
N TRP A 144 6.54 -5.14 -7.32
CA TRP A 144 7.98 -5.35 -7.48
C TRP A 144 8.84 -4.30 -6.76
N ARG A 145 8.39 -3.04 -6.75
CA ARG A 145 9.06 -1.98 -5.99
C ARG A 145 8.85 -2.10 -4.48
N GLY A 146 7.79 -2.77 -4.06
CA GLY A 146 7.48 -3.05 -2.66
C GLY A 146 8.47 -4.02 -2.01
N ILE A 147 8.95 -5.03 -2.74
CA ILE A 147 9.85 -6.06 -2.21
C ILE A 147 11.09 -5.46 -1.50
N PRO A 148 11.95 -4.69 -2.17
CA PRO A 148 13.10 -4.10 -1.49
C PRO A 148 12.71 -3.09 -0.39
N LEU A 149 11.56 -2.45 -0.52
CA LEU A 149 11.06 -1.51 0.48
C LEU A 149 10.67 -2.24 1.78
N PHE A 150 9.92 -3.35 1.69
CA PHE A 150 9.54 -4.14 2.86
C PHE A 150 10.75 -4.80 3.52
N ALA A 151 11.73 -5.27 2.73
CA ALA A 151 12.97 -5.81 3.26
C ALA A 151 13.75 -4.76 4.07
N ALA A 152 13.88 -3.54 3.55
CA ALA A 152 14.53 -2.44 4.25
C ALA A 152 13.74 -2.02 5.52
N ALA A 153 12.42 -1.90 5.43
CA ALA A 153 11.57 -1.56 6.58
C ALA A 153 11.64 -2.63 7.68
N ALA A 154 11.63 -3.92 7.29
CA ALA A 154 11.77 -5.04 8.21
C ALA A 154 13.12 -5.02 8.95
N ALA A 155 14.21 -4.75 8.23
CA ALA A 155 15.55 -4.67 8.82
C ALA A 155 15.64 -3.52 9.85
N LEU A 156 15.13 -2.34 9.50
CA LEU A 156 15.14 -1.18 10.40
C LEU A 156 14.25 -1.42 11.63
N ALA A 157 13.03 -1.89 11.43
CA ALA A 157 12.10 -2.14 12.53
C ALA A 157 12.61 -3.25 13.47
N ALA A 158 13.19 -4.34 12.92
CA ALA A 158 13.77 -5.41 13.71
C ALA A 158 14.93 -4.91 14.59
N LEU A 159 15.80 -4.06 14.03
CA LEU A 159 16.89 -3.46 14.78
C LEU A 159 16.35 -2.64 15.97
N ILE A 160 15.39 -1.75 15.72
CA ILE A 160 14.84 -0.88 16.76
C ILE A 160 14.13 -1.70 17.86
N VAL A 161 13.27 -2.65 17.48
CA VAL A 161 12.50 -3.48 18.43
C VAL A 161 13.40 -4.34 19.33
N THR A 162 14.56 -4.76 18.85
CA THR A 162 15.44 -5.66 19.61
C THR A 162 16.49 -4.94 20.46
N VAL A 163 16.73 -3.65 20.20
CA VAL A 163 17.62 -2.80 21.01
C VAL A 163 16.86 -2.17 22.18
N LEU A 164 15.55 -1.93 22.04
CA LEU A 164 14.67 -1.42 23.11
C LEU A 164 14.11 -2.55 23.98
#